data_16ce80a0d061a26a4c690b2f9b68a76d
#
_entry.id   16ce80a0d061a26a4c690b2f9b68a76d
#
_cell.length_a   1.000
_cell.length_b   1.000
_cell.length_c   1.000
_cell.angle_alpha   90.00
_cell.angle_beta   90.00
_cell.angle_gamma   90.00
#
_symmetry.space_group_name_H-M   'P 1'
#
loop_
_entity.id
_entity.type
_entity.pdbx_description
1 polymer ?
#
loop_
_entity_poly.entity_id
_entity_poly.type
_entity_poly.pdbx_seq_one_letter_code
_entity_poly.pdbx_strand_id
1 'polypeptide(L)'
;APLPPPPAVPEQSTRRIAHPATQSHLYIGMPAIRRGDPDFFPLLVGNYSLGGGGFVSRLMQEVRDKRGFAYSVYSYFAPLRQNGPFQIGLQTKRSQAQDALQLTRSLLDTFLKEGPSEAELAAAKANLSGSFPLRLDSNKKILDNVANIGFYGLPLDYLDHYQERIQAVTVADVRQAFARHVRPEHLVTILVAAD
;
A
#
# COMPACT_ATOMS: atom_id res chain seq x y z
N ALA A 1 19.47 -20.24 10.26
CA ALA A 1 19.62 -19.37 11.43
C ALA A 1 18.36 -18.48 11.54
N PRO A 2 17.85 -18.16 12.75
CA PRO A 2 16.74 -17.24 12.90
C PRO A 2 17.15 -15.86 12.38
N LEU A 3 16.22 -15.19 11.71
CA LEU A 3 16.43 -13.82 11.25
C LEU A 3 16.53 -12.88 12.47
N PRO A 4 17.46 -11.91 12.47
CA PRO A 4 17.50 -10.90 13.52
C PRO A 4 16.16 -10.12 13.55
N PRO A 5 15.75 -9.59 14.72
CA PRO A 5 14.57 -8.73 14.77
C PRO A 5 14.78 -7.50 13.87
N PRO A 6 13.71 -6.95 13.27
CA PRO A 6 13.82 -5.72 12.51
C PRO A 6 14.29 -4.59 13.44
N PRO A 7 14.99 -3.58 12.91
CA PRO A 7 15.33 -2.40 13.71
C PRO A 7 14.06 -1.75 14.26
N ALA A 8 14.20 -1.04 15.39
CA ALA A 8 13.09 -0.29 15.97
C ALA A 8 12.48 0.66 14.93
N VAL A 9 11.15 0.78 14.96
CA VAL A 9 10.44 1.69 14.05
C VAL A 9 10.88 3.11 14.40
N PRO A 10 11.41 3.89 13.44
CA PRO A 10 11.84 5.26 13.69
C PRO A 10 10.66 6.16 14.05
N GLU A 11 10.93 7.24 14.75
CA GLU A 11 9.98 8.35 14.86
C GLU A 11 9.78 9.03 13.49
N GLN A 12 8.67 9.75 13.35
CA GLN A 12 8.38 10.51 12.14
C GLN A 12 9.55 11.40 11.76
N SER A 13 9.99 11.28 10.52
CA SER A 13 11.10 12.07 10.01
C SER A 13 10.92 12.41 8.53
N THR A 14 11.58 13.50 8.13
CA THR A 14 11.65 13.91 6.72
C THR A 14 13.11 14.12 6.35
N ARG A 15 13.58 13.39 5.33
CA ARG A 15 14.94 13.52 4.79
C ARG A 15 14.88 14.11 3.39
N ARG A 16 15.64 15.19 3.17
CA ARG A 16 15.82 15.81 1.87
C ARG A 16 17.21 15.43 1.34
N ILE A 17 17.24 14.94 0.12
CA ILE A 17 18.48 14.51 -0.55
C ILE A 17 18.63 15.40 -1.80
N ALA A 18 19.65 16.24 -1.79
CA ALA A 18 19.98 17.09 -2.94
C ALA A 18 20.39 16.21 -4.13
N HIS A 19 19.82 16.48 -5.29
CA HIS A 19 20.16 15.80 -6.54
C HIS A 19 19.88 16.73 -7.73
N PRO A 20 20.68 16.72 -8.79
CA PRO A 20 20.54 17.65 -9.93
C PRO A 20 19.37 17.30 -10.88
N ALA A 21 18.57 16.29 -10.58
CA ALA A 21 17.44 15.92 -11.43
C ALA A 21 16.37 17.03 -11.49
N THR A 22 15.68 17.11 -12.62
CA THR A 22 14.56 18.05 -12.85
C THR A 22 13.25 17.57 -12.26
N GLN A 23 13.17 16.28 -11.90
CA GLN A 23 12.03 15.65 -11.22
C GLN A 23 12.40 15.27 -9.81
N SER A 24 11.46 15.48 -8.91
CA SER A 24 11.55 15.05 -7.51
C SER A 24 10.91 13.68 -7.35
N HIS A 25 11.57 12.82 -6.56
CA HIS A 25 11.03 11.55 -6.11
C HIS A 25 10.63 11.66 -4.64
N LEU A 26 9.41 11.30 -4.34
CA LEU A 26 8.86 11.33 -2.99
C LEU A 26 8.48 9.92 -2.57
N TYR A 27 8.93 9.55 -1.38
CA TYR A 27 8.57 8.28 -0.74
C TYR A 27 8.12 8.54 0.68
N ILE A 28 7.00 7.95 1.07
CA ILE A 28 6.47 7.98 2.44
C ILE A 28 6.25 6.52 2.83
N GLY A 29 6.81 6.09 3.96
CA GLY A 29 6.66 4.69 4.35
C GLY A 29 7.11 4.38 5.76
N MET A 30 6.77 3.17 6.19
CA MET A 30 7.17 2.60 7.47
C MET A 30 7.09 1.06 7.42
N PRO A 31 7.77 0.32 8.29
CA PRO A 31 7.47 -1.09 8.52
C PRO A 31 6.03 -1.26 9.01
N ALA A 32 5.25 -2.14 8.40
CA ALA A 32 3.82 -2.23 8.66
C ALA A 32 3.34 -3.66 8.97
N ILE A 33 3.48 -4.60 8.04
CA ILE A 33 2.78 -5.88 8.13
C ILE A 33 3.68 -7.06 7.80
N ARG A 34 3.51 -8.16 8.54
CA ARG A 34 4.09 -9.47 8.20
C ARG A 34 3.14 -10.32 7.36
N ARG A 35 3.69 -11.29 6.64
CA ARG A 35 2.89 -12.28 5.95
C ARG A 35 2.19 -13.21 6.95
N GLY A 36 0.92 -13.53 6.69
CA GLY A 36 0.07 -14.30 7.62
C GLY A 36 -0.61 -13.48 8.71
N ASP A 37 -0.46 -12.16 8.69
CA ASP A 37 -1.20 -11.27 9.58
C ASP A 37 -2.70 -11.34 9.26
N PRO A 38 -3.60 -11.39 10.26
CA PRO A 38 -5.05 -11.43 10.04
C PRO A 38 -5.58 -10.19 9.32
N ASP A 39 -4.92 -9.04 9.44
CA ASP A 39 -5.28 -7.80 8.77
C ASP A 39 -4.86 -7.74 7.30
N PHE A 40 -4.23 -8.80 6.75
CA PHE A 40 -3.76 -8.80 5.37
C PHE A 40 -4.86 -8.46 4.36
N PHE A 41 -6.05 -9.07 4.47
CA PHE A 41 -7.13 -8.85 3.51
C PHE A 41 -7.77 -7.46 3.64
N PRO A 42 -8.09 -6.95 4.85
CA PRO A 42 -8.49 -5.56 5.02
C PRO A 42 -7.49 -4.55 4.46
N LEU A 43 -6.19 -4.76 4.68
CA LEU A 43 -5.14 -3.89 4.14
C LEU A 43 -5.01 -4.01 2.62
N LEU A 44 -5.13 -5.21 2.05
CA LEU A 44 -5.10 -5.45 0.61
C LEU A 44 -6.24 -4.71 -0.09
N VAL A 45 -7.49 -4.89 0.41
CA VAL A 45 -8.69 -4.27 -0.16
C VAL A 45 -8.65 -2.76 0.01
N GLY A 46 -8.31 -2.27 1.20
CA GLY A 46 -8.21 -0.83 1.46
C GLY A 46 -7.11 -0.16 0.64
N ASN A 47 -5.96 -0.82 0.49
CA ASN A 47 -4.88 -0.28 -0.33
C ASN A 47 -5.24 -0.19 -1.82
N TYR A 48 -6.08 -1.09 -2.32
CA TYR A 48 -6.60 -0.97 -3.69
C TYR A 48 -7.31 0.39 -3.88
N SER A 49 -8.14 0.80 -2.94
CA SER A 49 -8.84 2.08 -2.97
C SER A 49 -7.90 3.27 -2.75
N LEU A 50 -6.88 3.14 -1.88
CA LEU A 50 -5.95 4.23 -1.59
C LEU A 50 -5.02 4.53 -2.78
N GLY A 51 -4.22 3.56 -3.23
CA GLY A 51 -3.20 3.78 -4.26
C GLY A 51 -2.78 2.54 -5.03
N GLY A 52 -3.30 1.35 -4.69
CA GLY A 52 -2.96 0.09 -5.34
C GLY A 52 -3.82 -0.25 -6.56
N GLY A 53 -4.97 0.39 -6.73
CA GLY A 53 -5.92 0.15 -7.82
C GLY A 53 -5.62 0.88 -9.13
N GLY A 54 -4.43 1.47 -9.27
CA GLY A 54 -4.09 2.24 -10.47
C GLY A 54 -4.99 3.47 -10.63
N PHE A 55 -5.51 3.70 -11.82
CA PHE A 55 -6.29 4.90 -12.17
C PHE A 55 -7.57 5.11 -11.35
N VAL A 56 -8.12 4.07 -10.76
CA VAL A 56 -9.34 4.19 -9.93
C VAL A 56 -9.05 4.50 -8.47
N SER A 57 -7.78 4.52 -8.06
CA SER A 57 -7.40 4.81 -6.68
C SER A 57 -7.44 6.30 -6.35
N ARG A 58 -7.71 6.63 -5.08
CA ARG A 58 -7.78 8.03 -4.61
C ARG A 58 -6.51 8.83 -4.93
N LEU A 59 -5.34 8.24 -4.69
CA LEU A 59 -4.07 8.91 -4.97
C LEU A 59 -3.95 9.29 -6.45
N MET A 60 -4.29 8.37 -7.37
CA MET A 60 -4.24 8.67 -8.79
C MET A 60 -5.24 9.74 -9.20
N GLN A 61 -6.48 9.63 -8.74
CA GLN A 61 -7.52 10.61 -9.06
C GLN A 61 -7.20 12.01 -8.52
N GLU A 62 -6.76 12.12 -7.28
CA GLU A 62 -6.54 13.43 -6.64
C GLU A 62 -5.21 14.06 -7.04
N VAL A 63 -4.10 13.28 -7.03
CA VAL A 63 -2.75 13.81 -7.25
C VAL A 63 -2.45 13.95 -8.74
N ARG A 64 -2.87 12.95 -9.56
CA ARG A 64 -2.61 12.96 -11.00
C ARG A 64 -3.72 13.64 -11.78
N ASP A 65 -4.95 13.13 -11.69
CA ASP A 65 -6.01 13.54 -12.65
C ASP A 65 -6.55 14.94 -12.35
N LYS A 66 -6.78 15.26 -11.06
CA LYS A 66 -7.32 16.57 -10.67
C LYS A 66 -6.27 17.66 -10.55
N ARG A 67 -5.05 17.33 -10.10
CA ARG A 67 -4.01 18.33 -9.81
C ARG A 67 -2.84 18.33 -10.81
N GLY A 68 -2.66 17.27 -11.58
CA GLY A 68 -1.55 17.15 -12.52
C GLY A 68 -0.17 17.15 -11.85
N PHE A 69 -0.10 16.82 -10.55
CA PHE A 69 1.16 16.85 -9.80
C PHE A 69 2.08 15.70 -10.14
N ALA A 70 1.55 14.54 -10.52
CA ALA A 70 2.33 13.35 -10.78
C ALA A 70 1.82 12.62 -12.03
N TYR A 71 2.72 11.99 -12.80
CA TYR A 71 2.32 11.05 -13.83
C TYR A 71 1.85 9.72 -13.23
N SER A 72 2.50 9.30 -12.14
CA SER A 72 2.16 8.10 -11.40
C SER A 72 2.31 8.35 -9.91
N VAL A 73 1.33 7.90 -9.14
CA VAL A 73 1.35 7.84 -7.69
C VAL A 73 0.72 6.52 -7.26
N TYR A 74 1.32 5.87 -6.29
CA TYR A 74 0.88 4.54 -5.86
C TYR A 74 1.11 4.33 -4.37
N SER A 75 0.42 3.35 -3.81
CA SER A 75 0.72 2.79 -2.49
C SER A 75 0.71 1.27 -2.53
N TYR A 76 1.47 0.64 -1.64
CA TYR A 76 1.46 -0.80 -1.47
C TYR A 76 1.87 -1.22 -0.06
N PHE A 77 1.45 -2.42 0.32
CA PHE A 77 2.02 -3.20 1.40
C PHE A 77 2.85 -4.33 0.81
N ALA A 78 4.05 -4.54 1.30
CA ALA A 78 4.90 -5.67 0.94
C ALA A 78 5.14 -6.57 2.17
N PRO A 79 4.19 -7.44 2.53
CA PRO A 79 4.32 -8.27 3.71
C PRO A 79 5.46 -9.27 3.55
N LEU A 80 6.35 -9.32 4.55
CA LEU A 80 7.50 -10.19 4.62
C LEU A 80 7.37 -11.16 5.80
N ARG A 81 8.43 -11.94 6.08
CA ARG A 81 8.49 -12.82 7.25
C ARG A 81 8.42 -12.06 8.58
N GLN A 82 9.05 -10.88 8.59
CA GLN A 82 8.87 -9.84 9.60
C GLN A 82 8.06 -8.70 9.00
N ASN A 83 7.84 -7.61 9.73
CA ASN A 83 7.08 -6.48 9.22
C ASN A 83 7.74 -5.89 7.97
N GLY A 84 7.13 -6.13 6.83
CA GLY A 84 7.48 -5.49 5.57
C GLY A 84 6.86 -4.11 5.45
N PRO A 85 7.29 -3.30 4.47
CA PRO A 85 6.88 -1.90 4.39
C PRO A 85 5.44 -1.69 3.92
N PHE A 86 4.82 -0.63 4.45
CA PHE A 86 3.87 0.21 3.74
C PHE A 86 4.62 1.32 3.05
N GLN A 87 4.32 1.62 1.80
CA GLN A 87 4.96 2.71 1.06
C GLN A 87 3.98 3.40 0.13
N ILE A 88 4.08 4.74 0.08
CA ILE A 88 3.55 5.59 -0.98
C ILE A 88 4.73 6.12 -1.77
N GLY A 89 4.64 6.11 -3.11
CA GLY A 89 5.66 6.65 -4.00
C GLY A 89 5.05 7.49 -5.10
N LEU A 90 5.70 8.60 -5.45
CA LEU A 90 5.35 9.42 -6.60
C LEU A 90 6.56 10.17 -7.16
N GLN A 91 6.41 10.60 -8.41
CA GLN A 91 7.34 11.51 -9.08
C GLN A 91 6.59 12.76 -9.51
N THR A 92 7.21 13.93 -9.30
CA THR A 92 6.62 15.23 -9.63
C THR A 92 7.68 16.21 -10.12
N LYS A 93 7.23 17.34 -10.66
CA LYS A 93 8.14 18.45 -10.95
C LYS A 93 8.72 19.00 -9.65
N ARG A 94 9.98 19.41 -9.65
CA ARG A 94 10.68 19.95 -8.48
C ARG A 94 9.91 21.10 -7.82
N SER A 95 9.37 22.04 -8.61
CA SER A 95 8.57 23.16 -8.12
C SER A 95 7.23 22.80 -7.47
N GLN A 96 6.76 21.57 -7.66
CA GLN A 96 5.48 21.06 -7.13
C GLN A 96 5.66 20.02 -6.01
N ALA A 97 6.91 19.70 -5.65
CA ALA A 97 7.21 18.60 -4.73
C ALA A 97 6.57 18.79 -3.35
N GLN A 98 6.59 20.02 -2.83
CA GLN A 98 6.02 20.32 -1.52
C GLN A 98 4.49 20.21 -1.53
N ASP A 99 3.82 20.74 -2.55
CA ASP A 99 2.36 20.68 -2.69
C ASP A 99 1.88 19.24 -2.90
N ALA A 100 2.59 18.48 -3.74
CA ALA A 100 2.31 17.07 -3.95
C ALA A 100 2.48 16.23 -2.66
N LEU A 101 3.50 16.52 -1.86
CA LEU A 101 3.71 15.88 -0.56
C LEU A 101 2.56 16.20 0.40
N GLN A 102 2.20 17.48 0.52
CA GLN A 102 1.13 17.92 1.43
C GLN A 102 -0.22 17.30 1.05
N LEU A 103 -0.56 17.30 -0.24
CA LEU A 103 -1.78 16.66 -0.73
C LEU A 103 -1.78 15.15 -0.43
N THR A 104 -0.67 14.47 -0.73
CA THR A 104 -0.55 13.02 -0.49
C THR A 104 -0.73 12.66 0.98
N ARG A 105 -0.13 13.44 1.89
CA ARG A 105 -0.30 13.25 3.34
C ARG A 105 -1.74 13.50 3.78
N SER A 106 -2.36 14.59 3.32
CA SER A 106 -3.77 14.89 3.63
C SER A 106 -4.72 13.79 3.17
N LEU A 107 -4.49 13.21 1.99
CA LEU A 107 -5.27 12.08 1.47
C LEU A 107 -5.08 10.82 2.33
N LEU A 108 -3.85 10.53 2.76
CA LEU A 108 -3.58 9.43 3.68
C LEU A 108 -4.29 9.66 5.03
N ASP A 109 -4.16 10.85 5.62
CA ASP A 109 -4.79 11.18 6.91
C ASP A 109 -6.32 11.05 6.84
N THR A 110 -6.92 11.51 5.73
CA THR A 110 -8.36 11.34 5.48
C THR A 110 -8.72 9.87 5.37
N PHE A 111 -7.93 9.09 4.62
CA PHE A 111 -8.18 7.66 4.46
C PHE A 111 -8.05 6.88 5.77
N LEU A 112 -7.10 7.24 6.63
CA LEU A 112 -6.95 6.64 7.96
C LEU A 112 -8.17 6.90 8.87
N LYS A 113 -8.78 8.06 8.76
CA LYS A 113 -9.96 8.44 9.56
C LYS A 113 -11.25 7.81 9.05
N GLU A 114 -11.46 7.84 7.74
CA GLU A 114 -12.74 7.54 7.11
C GLU A 114 -12.79 6.13 6.49
N GLY A 115 -11.64 5.60 6.04
CA GLY A 115 -11.57 4.41 5.20
C GLY A 115 -12.00 4.68 3.76
N PRO A 116 -12.23 3.62 2.96
CA PRO A 116 -12.85 3.74 1.65
C PRO A 116 -14.36 4.02 1.79
N SER A 117 -14.96 4.63 0.79
CA SER A 117 -16.42 4.64 0.64
C SER A 117 -16.93 3.23 0.31
N GLU A 118 -18.23 2.99 0.51
CA GLU A 118 -18.85 1.71 0.13
C GLU A 118 -18.69 1.41 -1.36
N ALA A 119 -18.75 2.44 -2.22
CA ALA A 119 -18.53 2.28 -3.66
C ALA A 119 -17.08 1.89 -4.00
N GLU A 120 -16.10 2.52 -3.36
CA GLU A 120 -14.68 2.16 -3.52
C GLU A 120 -14.41 0.74 -3.00
N LEU A 121 -15.00 0.37 -1.85
CA LEU A 121 -14.88 -0.97 -1.30
C LEU A 121 -15.46 -2.02 -2.24
N ALA A 122 -16.66 -1.79 -2.76
CA ALA A 122 -17.32 -2.70 -3.71
C ALA A 122 -16.48 -2.87 -4.99
N ALA A 123 -15.97 -1.77 -5.56
CA ALA A 123 -15.11 -1.80 -6.74
C ALA A 123 -13.80 -2.57 -6.48
N ALA A 124 -13.16 -2.36 -5.32
CA ALA A 124 -11.96 -3.07 -4.92
C ALA A 124 -12.20 -4.58 -4.81
N LYS A 125 -13.27 -4.99 -4.13
CA LYS A 125 -13.67 -6.40 -4.00
C LYS A 125 -13.95 -7.04 -5.37
N ALA A 126 -14.72 -6.37 -6.22
CA ALA A 126 -15.06 -6.87 -7.55
C ALA A 126 -13.79 -7.10 -8.39
N ASN A 127 -12.85 -6.15 -8.39
CA ASN A 127 -11.61 -6.28 -9.14
C ASN A 127 -10.68 -7.37 -8.58
N LEU A 128 -10.43 -7.35 -7.27
CA LEU A 128 -9.52 -8.30 -6.62
C LEU A 128 -10.03 -9.75 -6.72
N SER A 129 -11.34 -9.97 -6.57
CA SER A 129 -11.95 -11.30 -6.75
C SER A 129 -12.03 -11.68 -8.22
N GLY A 130 -12.46 -10.78 -9.10
CA GLY A 130 -12.61 -11.06 -10.53
C GLY A 130 -11.27 -11.33 -11.24
N SER A 131 -10.19 -10.69 -10.79
CA SER A 131 -8.84 -10.92 -11.32
C SER A 131 -8.11 -12.11 -10.68
N PHE A 132 -8.64 -12.71 -9.62
CA PHE A 132 -7.98 -13.80 -8.90
C PHE A 132 -7.65 -15.02 -9.78
N PRO A 133 -8.54 -15.52 -10.69
CA PRO A 133 -8.20 -16.63 -11.57
C PRO A 133 -6.95 -16.38 -12.45
N LEU A 134 -6.71 -15.11 -12.82
CA LEU A 134 -5.54 -14.71 -13.61
C LEU A 134 -4.21 -14.85 -12.83
N ARG A 135 -4.28 -15.04 -11.51
CA ARG A 135 -3.12 -15.34 -10.66
C ARG A 135 -2.74 -16.80 -10.64
N LEU A 136 -3.56 -17.67 -11.24
CA LEU A 136 -3.42 -19.13 -11.26
C LEU A 136 -3.49 -19.69 -12.69
N ASP A 137 -3.46 -18.85 -13.72
CA ASP A 137 -3.71 -19.21 -15.11
C ASP A 137 -2.52 -19.91 -15.80
N SER A 138 -1.41 -20.11 -15.11
CA SER A 138 -0.23 -20.81 -15.64
C SER A 138 0.50 -21.58 -14.55
N ASN A 139 1.22 -22.66 -14.95
CA ASN A 139 2.02 -23.46 -14.03
C ASN A 139 3.04 -22.63 -13.25
N LYS A 140 3.63 -21.59 -13.88
CA LYS A 140 4.54 -20.67 -13.19
C LYS A 140 3.84 -19.92 -12.07
N LYS A 141 2.67 -19.34 -12.32
CA LYS A 141 1.92 -18.60 -11.31
C LYS A 141 1.42 -19.52 -10.18
N ILE A 142 1.00 -20.74 -10.51
CA ILE A 142 0.65 -21.76 -9.51
C ILE A 142 1.86 -22.06 -8.63
N LEU A 143 3.02 -22.33 -9.23
CA LEU A 143 4.26 -22.60 -8.50
C LEU A 143 4.64 -21.41 -7.59
N ASP A 144 4.58 -20.19 -8.10
CA ASP A 144 4.89 -18.98 -7.32
C ASP A 144 3.95 -18.84 -6.09
N ASN A 145 2.66 -19.15 -6.23
CA ASN A 145 1.71 -19.14 -5.12
C ASN A 145 2.01 -20.27 -4.11
N VAL A 146 2.23 -21.50 -4.56
CA VAL A 146 2.57 -22.62 -3.68
C VAL A 146 3.88 -22.37 -2.95
N ALA A 147 4.89 -21.85 -3.63
CA ALA A 147 6.15 -21.46 -3.00
C ALA A 147 5.98 -20.40 -1.92
N ASN A 148 5.14 -19.38 -2.16
CA ASN A 148 4.80 -18.37 -1.17
C ASN A 148 4.07 -18.97 0.04
N ILE A 149 3.09 -19.86 -0.17
CA ILE A 149 2.37 -20.56 0.90
C ILE A 149 3.36 -21.34 1.76
N GLY A 150 4.21 -22.16 1.15
CA GLY A 150 5.21 -22.96 1.86
C GLY A 150 6.27 -22.11 2.57
N PHE A 151 6.79 -21.07 1.91
CA PHE A 151 7.84 -20.22 2.48
C PHE A 151 7.35 -19.44 3.71
N TYR A 152 6.12 -18.95 3.68
CA TYR A 152 5.54 -18.17 4.78
C TYR A 152 4.76 -19.02 5.79
N GLY A 153 4.61 -20.32 5.58
CA GLY A 153 3.85 -21.21 6.44
C GLY A 153 2.36 -20.88 6.50
N LEU A 154 1.79 -20.46 5.36
CA LEU A 154 0.36 -20.20 5.27
C LEU A 154 -0.42 -21.54 5.22
N PRO A 155 -1.72 -21.57 5.57
CA PRO A 155 -2.55 -22.75 5.44
C PRO A 155 -2.54 -23.29 4.00
N LEU A 156 -2.61 -24.62 3.82
CA LEU A 156 -2.58 -25.23 2.49
C LEU A 156 -3.82 -24.87 1.65
N ASP A 157 -4.93 -24.61 2.30
CA ASP A 157 -6.20 -24.15 1.73
C ASP A 157 -6.29 -22.62 1.56
N TYR A 158 -5.16 -21.92 1.70
CA TYR A 158 -5.11 -20.45 1.65
C TYR A 158 -5.77 -19.85 0.41
N LEU A 159 -5.58 -20.49 -0.76
CA LEU A 159 -6.15 -20.02 -2.03
C LEU A 159 -7.64 -20.34 -2.16
N ASP A 160 -8.12 -21.41 -1.53
CA ASP A 160 -9.54 -21.81 -1.59
C ASP A 160 -10.43 -20.76 -0.92
N HIS A 161 -9.94 -20.12 0.15
CA HIS A 161 -10.65 -19.10 0.90
C HIS A 161 -10.28 -17.66 0.48
N TYR A 162 -9.43 -17.48 -0.52
CA TYR A 162 -8.90 -16.14 -0.87
C TYR A 162 -10.01 -15.17 -1.26
N GLN A 163 -10.91 -15.56 -2.15
CA GLN A 163 -12.01 -14.72 -2.62
C GLN A 163 -13.05 -14.48 -1.51
N GLU A 164 -13.39 -15.49 -0.73
CA GLU A 164 -14.29 -15.38 0.42
C GLU A 164 -13.79 -14.33 1.42
N ARG A 165 -12.49 -14.39 1.78
CA ARG A 165 -11.87 -13.42 2.68
C ARG A 165 -11.88 -11.99 2.13
N ILE A 166 -11.70 -11.79 0.82
CA ILE A 166 -11.87 -10.48 0.18
C ILE A 166 -13.32 -9.99 0.32
N GLN A 167 -14.30 -10.86 0.02
CA GLN A 167 -15.71 -10.49 0.06
C GLN A 167 -16.21 -10.18 1.47
N ALA A 168 -15.64 -10.79 2.48
CA ALA A 168 -16.00 -10.56 3.88
C ALA A 168 -15.54 -9.19 4.43
N VAL A 169 -14.54 -8.53 3.82
CA VAL A 169 -14.00 -7.24 4.30
C VAL A 169 -15.07 -6.14 4.31
N THR A 170 -15.16 -5.41 5.40
CA THR A 170 -16.02 -4.22 5.56
C THR A 170 -15.20 -2.92 5.59
N VAL A 171 -15.86 -1.76 5.43
CA VAL A 171 -15.23 -0.45 5.61
C VAL A 171 -14.62 -0.31 7.02
N ALA A 172 -15.34 -0.84 8.03
CA ALA A 172 -14.86 -0.83 9.41
C ALA A 172 -13.58 -1.64 9.59
N ASP A 173 -13.48 -2.82 8.96
CA ASP A 173 -12.27 -3.65 8.99
C ASP A 173 -11.09 -2.94 8.36
N VAL A 174 -11.29 -2.31 7.19
CA VAL A 174 -10.25 -1.53 6.52
C VAL A 174 -9.77 -0.40 7.42
N ARG A 175 -10.69 0.40 7.97
CA ARG A 175 -10.33 1.53 8.84
C ARG A 175 -9.56 1.07 10.06
N GLN A 176 -9.99 0.01 10.73
CA GLN A 176 -9.32 -0.54 11.91
C GLN A 176 -7.94 -1.12 11.58
N ALA A 177 -7.81 -1.86 10.49
CA ALA A 177 -6.53 -2.42 10.05
C ALA A 177 -5.53 -1.32 9.69
N PHE A 178 -5.96 -0.30 8.93
CA PHE A 178 -5.09 0.84 8.62
C PHE A 178 -4.66 1.58 9.88
N ALA A 179 -5.55 1.82 10.84
CA ALA A 179 -5.20 2.48 12.10
C ALA A 179 -4.17 1.68 12.93
N ARG A 180 -4.20 0.34 12.86
CA ARG A 180 -3.20 -0.50 13.55
C ARG A 180 -1.85 -0.51 12.87
N HIS A 181 -1.82 -0.51 11.53
CA HIS A 181 -0.61 -0.79 10.75
C HIS A 181 0.03 0.44 10.09
N VAL A 182 -0.71 1.53 9.91
CA VAL A 182 -0.19 2.78 9.32
C VAL A 182 -0.31 3.90 10.34
N ARG A 183 0.78 4.14 11.04
CA ARG A 183 0.84 5.11 12.14
C ARG A 183 1.59 6.36 11.69
N PRO A 184 0.92 7.51 11.54
CA PRO A 184 1.53 8.75 11.03
C PRO A 184 2.79 9.17 11.78
N GLU A 185 2.84 8.92 13.11
CA GLU A 185 3.97 9.25 13.97
C GLU A 185 5.24 8.41 13.69
N HIS A 186 5.14 7.41 12.84
CA HIS A 186 6.26 6.55 12.43
C HIS A 186 6.59 6.64 10.93
N LEU A 187 5.91 7.51 10.19
CA LEU A 187 6.15 7.64 8.76
C LEU A 187 7.46 8.39 8.48
N VAL A 188 8.35 7.73 7.78
CA VAL A 188 9.55 8.33 7.20
C VAL A 188 9.22 8.87 5.81
N THR A 189 9.55 10.14 5.56
CA THR A 189 9.42 10.77 4.24
C THR A 189 10.80 11.03 3.67
N ILE A 190 11.01 10.61 2.43
CA ILE A 190 12.24 10.86 1.68
C ILE A 190 11.87 11.68 0.44
N LEU A 191 12.53 12.83 0.28
CA LEU A 191 12.43 13.67 -0.90
C LEU A 191 13.80 13.73 -1.58
N VAL A 192 13.87 13.32 -2.83
CA VAL A 192 15.08 13.42 -3.65
C VAL A 192 14.84 14.50 -4.70
N ALA A 193 15.80 15.38 -4.90
CA ALA A 193 15.72 16.55 -5.80
C ALA A 193 14.54 17.49 -5.49
N ALA A 194 14.16 17.62 -4.21
CA ALA A 194 13.19 18.61 -3.74
C ALA A 194 13.91 19.65 -2.91
N ASP A 195 13.87 20.90 -3.33
CA ASP A 195 14.45 22.05 -2.62
C ASP A 195 13.46 22.62 -1.65
#